data_24bc5db2ab1c083f7faffd0c29bf1d0d
#
_entry.id   24bc5db2ab1c083f7faffd0c29bf1d0d
#
_cell.length_a   1.000
_cell.length_b   1.000
_cell.length_c   1.000
_cell.angle_alpha   90.00
_cell.angle_beta   90.00
_cell.angle_gamma   90.00
#
_symmetry.space_group_name_H-M   'P 1'
#
loop_
_entity.id
_entity.type
_entity.pdbx_description
1 polymer ?
#
loop_
_entity_poly.entity_id
_entity_poly.type
_entity_poly.pdbx_seq_one_letter_code
_entity_poly.pdbx_strand_id
1 'polypeptide(L)'
;MKLLRRIRSVSVVAWLELATISSLGSQNQVRYISNTTPAQHDVFIVAHQDDWQLFMGDVVAKQIRAGDSVTFIYLTAGDDGRDSVYWQTRERAALQSTRLAIGATGTDSGVARCAGTPVLEHEIRRCVVGNTQSYFLRLPDGKRNGAGFVRYNSQSLRKLRGRKIATVSAIDGSATYRGWEDLMATTNKLIGSSTAGSRSVVHTSDPSIAANPHDHFDHRMAGLLVNDLRKKEHWDTHYYAGYALATWAANRSSDQAREKTAIFLAYDNEMMRANKSWSAYAEHPAFYADCMLRTYARKAPSSGRR
;
A
#
# COMPACT_ATOMS: atom_id res chain seq x y z
N MET A 1 5.53 -36.63 67.68
CA MET A 1 4.92 -37.92 67.42
C MET A 1 4.99 -38.20 65.91
N LYS A 2 5.87 -39.12 65.52
CA LYS A 2 5.70 -40.22 64.58
C LYS A 2 5.19 -39.85 63.17
N LEU A 3 5.73 -40.22 61.99
CA LEU A 3 6.52 -41.39 61.64
C LEU A 3 7.17 -41.21 60.26
N LEU A 4 8.42 -41.52 60.12
CA LEU A 4 9.16 -41.74 58.89
C LEU A 4 8.68 -42.97 58.13
N ARG A 5 8.59 -42.94 56.80
CA ARG A 5 8.80 -44.15 56.00
C ARG A 5 9.67 -43.88 54.77
N ARG A 6 10.83 -44.49 54.79
CA ARG A 6 11.72 -44.72 53.66
C ARG A 6 11.11 -45.76 52.74
N ILE A 7 11.27 -45.56 51.42
CA ILE A 7 11.22 -46.68 50.47
C ILE A 7 12.46 -46.63 49.58
N ARG A 8 13.06 -47.79 49.45
CA ARG A 8 14.38 -48.07 48.87
C ARG A 8 14.37 -48.03 47.36
N SER A 9 15.53 -47.64 46.81
CA SER A 9 15.97 -47.84 45.44
C SER A 9 16.12 -49.30 45.09
N VAL A 10 15.66 -49.68 43.89
CA VAL A 10 16.06 -50.92 43.22
C VAL A 10 16.62 -50.54 41.85
N SER A 11 17.93 -50.75 41.71
CA SER A 11 18.63 -50.67 40.43
C SER A 11 18.42 -52.01 39.67
N VAL A 12 17.93 -51.92 38.43
CA VAL A 12 17.96 -53.04 37.49
C VAL A 12 18.87 -52.65 36.33
N VAL A 13 20.00 -53.31 36.27
CA VAL A 13 20.93 -53.26 35.14
C VAL A 13 20.48 -54.33 34.17
N ALA A 14 20.08 -53.97 32.98
CA ALA A 14 19.82 -54.90 31.88
C ALA A 14 20.82 -54.65 30.77
N TRP A 15 21.60 -55.68 30.49
CA TRP A 15 22.48 -55.77 29.31
C TRP A 15 21.64 -56.00 28.07
N LEU A 16 21.91 -55.25 27.02
CA LEU A 16 21.36 -55.51 25.68
C LEU A 16 22.50 -55.66 24.69
N GLU A 17 22.51 -56.84 24.08
CA GLU A 17 23.43 -57.21 23.02
C GLU A 17 23.20 -56.43 21.73
N LEU A 18 24.30 -56.13 21.06
CA LEU A 18 24.28 -55.57 19.70
C LEU A 18 23.87 -56.67 18.71
N ALA A 19 22.78 -56.47 18.03
CA ALA A 19 22.46 -57.14 16.78
C ALA A 19 22.51 -56.12 15.64
N THR A 20 23.56 -56.18 14.83
CA THR A 20 23.66 -55.44 13.57
C THR A 20 22.79 -56.12 12.53
N ILE A 21 21.71 -55.44 12.11
CA ILE A 21 20.98 -55.81 10.90
C ILE A 21 21.13 -54.66 9.91
N SER A 22 21.97 -54.89 8.91
CA SER A 22 22.04 -54.05 7.70
C SER A 22 20.82 -54.33 6.85
N SER A 23 19.85 -53.41 6.82
CA SER A 23 18.82 -53.40 5.80
C SER A 23 18.96 -52.12 4.95
N LEU A 24 19.45 -52.35 3.75
CA LEU A 24 19.33 -51.38 2.63
C LEU A 24 17.85 -51.18 2.30
N GLY A 25 17.24 -50.22 2.96
CA GLY A 25 15.92 -49.72 2.64
C GLY A 25 16.06 -48.44 1.85
N SER A 26 15.84 -48.51 0.54
CA SER A 26 15.63 -47.33 -0.30
C SER A 26 14.43 -46.57 0.26
N GLN A 27 14.68 -45.51 1.05
CA GLN A 27 13.64 -44.59 1.45
C GLN A 27 13.34 -43.70 0.24
N ASN A 28 12.29 -44.05 -0.49
CA ASN A 28 11.59 -43.08 -1.35
C ASN A 28 11.11 -41.93 -0.47
N GLN A 29 11.94 -40.89 -0.33
CA GLN A 29 11.49 -39.62 0.20
C GLN A 29 10.47 -39.05 -0.77
N VAL A 30 9.19 -39.16 -0.43
CA VAL A 30 8.15 -38.41 -1.05
C VAL A 30 8.45 -36.95 -0.76
N ARG A 31 9.09 -36.28 -1.73
CA ARG A 31 9.21 -34.80 -1.69
C ARG A 31 7.81 -34.26 -1.84
N TYR A 32 7.22 -33.83 -0.75
CA TYR A 32 6.07 -32.92 -0.82
C TYR A 32 6.55 -31.66 -1.52
N ILE A 33 6.23 -31.53 -2.81
CA ILE A 33 6.33 -30.25 -3.50
C ILE A 33 5.26 -29.42 -2.83
N SER A 34 5.63 -28.56 -1.90
CA SER A 34 4.75 -27.47 -1.47
C SER A 34 4.55 -26.61 -2.72
N ASN A 35 3.37 -26.68 -3.32
CA ASN A 35 2.92 -25.70 -4.29
C ASN A 35 2.71 -24.36 -3.55
N THR A 36 3.80 -23.77 -3.09
CA THR A 36 3.78 -22.37 -2.69
C THR A 36 3.68 -21.58 -3.98
N THR A 37 2.49 -21.07 -4.27
CA THR A 37 2.35 -19.99 -5.23
C THR A 37 3.43 -18.96 -4.88
N PRO A 38 4.25 -18.52 -5.84
CA PRO A 38 5.25 -17.51 -5.54
C PRO A 38 4.56 -16.34 -4.82
N ALA A 39 5.15 -15.88 -3.71
CA ALA A 39 4.61 -14.78 -2.95
C ALA A 39 4.36 -13.60 -3.91
N GLN A 40 3.14 -13.10 -3.94
CA GLN A 40 2.77 -11.96 -4.76
C GLN A 40 3.19 -10.69 -4.02
N HIS A 41 3.59 -9.69 -4.78
CA HIS A 41 3.86 -8.35 -4.27
C HIS A 41 2.92 -7.36 -4.93
N ASP A 42 2.06 -6.75 -4.13
CA ASP A 42 1.09 -5.77 -4.59
C ASP A 42 1.60 -4.34 -4.31
N VAL A 43 1.68 -3.53 -5.36
CA VAL A 43 2.15 -2.14 -5.28
C VAL A 43 1.01 -1.20 -5.63
N PHE A 44 0.59 -0.40 -4.67
CA PHE A 44 -0.46 0.62 -4.83
C PHE A 44 0.20 1.98 -5.02
N ILE A 45 0.12 2.51 -6.24
CA ILE A 45 0.63 3.85 -6.60
C ILE A 45 -0.56 4.79 -6.64
N VAL A 46 -0.64 5.67 -5.67
CA VAL A 46 -1.77 6.56 -5.45
C VAL A 46 -1.32 8.03 -5.36
N ALA A 47 -2.21 8.95 -5.64
CA ALA A 47 -1.92 10.37 -5.54
C ALA A 47 -1.88 10.82 -4.08
N HIS A 48 -2.94 10.51 -3.31
CA HIS A 48 -3.15 11.00 -1.95
C HIS A 48 -3.25 9.86 -0.93
N GLN A 49 -3.25 10.20 0.34
CA GLN A 49 -3.14 9.25 1.45
C GLN A 49 -4.44 8.48 1.74
N ASP A 50 -5.57 8.91 1.20
CA ASP A 50 -6.90 8.32 1.34
C ASP A 50 -7.39 7.54 0.09
N ASP A 51 -6.68 7.62 -1.02
CA ASP A 51 -7.12 7.06 -2.30
C ASP A 51 -7.34 5.54 -2.24
N TRP A 52 -6.41 4.80 -1.65
CA TRP A 52 -6.54 3.35 -1.64
C TRP A 52 -7.68 2.89 -0.71
N GLN A 53 -7.92 3.58 0.39
CA GLN A 53 -9.04 3.30 1.27
C GLN A 53 -10.37 3.51 0.54
N LEU A 54 -10.46 4.61 -0.22
CA LEU A 54 -11.67 4.99 -0.94
C LEU A 54 -11.96 4.10 -2.15
N PHE A 55 -10.93 3.71 -2.90
CA PHE A 55 -11.13 3.09 -4.20
C PHE A 55 -10.71 1.62 -4.26
N MET A 56 -9.88 1.14 -3.32
CA MET A 56 -9.22 -0.17 -3.36
C MET A 56 -9.20 -0.88 -1.99
N GLY A 57 -9.86 -0.34 -0.96
CA GLY A 57 -9.70 -0.78 0.44
C GLY A 57 -9.96 -2.26 0.68
N ASP A 58 -11.00 -2.81 0.05
CA ASP A 58 -11.32 -4.24 0.11
C ASP A 58 -10.28 -5.12 -0.61
N VAL A 59 -9.66 -4.59 -1.66
CA VAL A 59 -8.57 -5.29 -2.39
C VAL A 59 -7.32 -5.34 -1.54
N VAL A 60 -6.91 -4.20 -0.96
CA VAL A 60 -5.76 -4.12 -0.03
C VAL A 60 -5.94 -5.09 1.13
N ALA A 61 -7.10 -5.07 1.78
CA ALA A 61 -7.39 -5.96 2.91
C ALA A 61 -7.31 -7.44 2.52
N LYS A 62 -7.81 -7.79 1.34
CA LYS A 62 -7.72 -9.16 0.80
C LYS A 62 -6.27 -9.59 0.61
N GLN A 63 -5.42 -8.77 -0.01
CA GLN A 63 -4.02 -9.11 -0.27
C GLN A 63 -3.21 -9.23 1.03
N ILE A 64 -3.42 -8.31 1.97
CA ILE A 64 -2.78 -8.39 3.29
C ILE A 64 -3.15 -9.69 4.01
N ARG A 65 -4.43 -10.12 3.99
CA ARG A 65 -4.87 -11.38 4.61
C ARG A 65 -4.35 -12.61 3.89
N ALA A 66 -4.09 -12.53 2.59
CA ALA A 66 -3.45 -13.60 1.84
C ALA A 66 -1.96 -13.78 2.21
N GLY A 67 -1.41 -12.87 3.01
CA GLY A 67 0.00 -12.87 3.40
C GLY A 67 0.92 -12.23 2.36
N ASP A 68 0.35 -11.57 1.35
CA ASP A 68 1.11 -10.88 0.33
C ASP A 68 1.87 -9.68 0.92
N SER A 69 3.01 -9.36 0.34
CA SER A 69 3.72 -8.12 0.65
C SER A 69 3.04 -6.95 -0.07
N VAL A 70 2.72 -5.89 0.67
CA VAL A 70 2.02 -4.73 0.12
C VAL A 70 2.87 -3.47 0.25
N THR A 71 3.04 -2.76 -0.87
CA THR A 71 3.71 -1.46 -0.91
C THR A 71 2.74 -0.36 -1.35
N PHE A 72 2.72 0.72 -0.59
CA PHE A 72 2.04 1.96 -0.95
C PHE A 72 3.06 3.01 -1.38
N ILE A 73 2.84 3.67 -2.51
CA ILE A 73 3.62 4.81 -3.00
C ILE A 73 2.66 5.99 -3.15
N TYR A 74 2.77 6.95 -2.21
CA TYR A 74 2.00 8.18 -2.22
C TYR A 74 2.79 9.26 -2.94
N LEU A 75 2.27 9.74 -4.08
CA LEU A 75 3.00 10.68 -4.92
C LEU A 75 3.00 12.09 -4.35
N THR A 76 1.84 12.57 -3.87
CA THR A 76 1.71 13.91 -3.31
C THR A 76 1.53 13.86 -1.79
N ALA A 77 1.72 14.99 -1.16
CA ALA A 77 1.41 15.16 0.25
C ALA A 77 -0.12 15.28 0.51
N GLY A 78 -0.90 15.49 -0.55
CA GLY A 78 -2.33 15.76 -0.44
C GLY A 78 -2.59 16.96 0.47
N ASP A 79 -1.75 17.98 0.37
CA ASP A 79 -1.69 19.10 1.31
C ASP A 79 -2.87 20.08 1.15
N ASP A 80 -3.60 20.04 0.04
CA ASP A 80 -4.72 20.95 -0.25
C ASP A 80 -4.34 22.43 -0.04
N GLY A 81 -3.07 22.79 -0.29
CA GLY A 81 -2.52 24.13 -0.05
C GLY A 81 -2.40 24.51 1.43
N ARG A 82 -2.59 23.56 2.35
CA ARG A 82 -2.55 23.74 3.81
C ARG A 82 -1.12 23.56 4.34
N ASP A 83 -0.96 23.72 5.64
CA ASP A 83 0.31 23.64 6.33
C ASP A 83 0.79 22.20 6.62
N SER A 84 1.95 22.12 7.27
CA SER A 84 2.57 20.83 7.59
C SER A 84 1.77 19.99 8.58
N VAL A 85 0.99 20.60 9.45
CA VAL A 85 0.16 19.84 10.42
C VAL A 85 -0.89 19.02 9.66
N TYR A 86 -1.49 19.59 8.61
CA TYR A 86 -2.50 18.91 7.82
C TYR A 86 -1.95 17.70 7.08
N TRP A 87 -0.95 17.88 6.22
CA TRP A 87 -0.45 16.77 5.40
C TRP A 87 0.27 15.70 6.22
N GLN A 88 0.98 16.08 7.31
CA GLN A 88 1.57 15.09 8.22
C GLN A 88 0.48 14.29 8.96
N THR A 89 -0.66 14.89 9.24
CA THR A 89 -1.82 14.16 9.78
C THR A 89 -2.35 13.17 8.76
N ARG A 90 -2.43 13.51 7.48
CA ARG A 90 -2.81 12.57 6.42
C ARG A 90 -1.87 11.36 6.34
N GLU A 91 -0.56 11.56 6.47
CA GLU A 91 0.40 10.44 6.54
C GLU A 91 0.13 9.53 7.74
N ARG A 92 -0.08 10.10 8.94
CA ARG A 92 -0.43 9.32 10.13
C ARG A 92 -1.77 8.58 9.94
N ALA A 93 -2.75 9.24 9.36
CA ALA A 93 -4.07 8.68 9.08
C ALA A 93 -3.99 7.47 8.12
N ALA A 94 -3.19 7.55 7.06
CA ALA A 94 -2.94 6.42 6.17
C ALA A 94 -2.29 5.23 6.90
N LEU A 95 -1.36 5.49 7.81
CA LEU A 95 -0.74 4.45 8.63
C LEU A 95 -1.72 3.84 9.64
N GLN A 96 -2.71 4.58 10.14
CA GLN A 96 -3.79 4.00 10.97
C GLN A 96 -4.69 3.06 10.16
N SER A 97 -5.05 3.44 8.93
CA SER A 97 -5.76 2.52 8.01
C SER A 97 -4.95 1.23 7.76
N THR A 98 -3.65 1.37 7.54
CA THR A 98 -2.76 0.23 7.33
C THR A 98 -2.71 -0.68 8.56
N ARG A 99 -2.60 -0.11 9.77
CA ARG A 99 -2.65 -0.87 11.02
C ARG A 99 -3.95 -1.67 11.17
N LEU A 100 -5.07 -1.06 10.84
CA LEU A 100 -6.34 -1.77 10.86
C LEU A 100 -6.38 -2.90 9.83
N ALA A 101 -5.93 -2.64 8.61
CA ALA A 101 -5.93 -3.61 7.53
C ALA A 101 -5.08 -4.87 7.83
N ILE A 102 -3.96 -4.72 8.55
CA ILE A 102 -3.14 -5.87 8.99
C ILE A 102 -3.71 -6.58 10.23
N GLY A 103 -4.84 -6.13 10.77
CA GLY A 103 -5.43 -6.72 11.97
C GLY A 103 -4.61 -6.48 13.24
N ALA A 104 -3.82 -5.41 13.29
CA ALA A 104 -2.99 -5.09 14.45
C ALA A 104 -3.87 -4.74 15.66
N THR A 105 -3.92 -5.67 16.61
CA THR A 105 -4.57 -5.48 17.91
C THR A 105 -3.51 -5.30 18.99
N GLY A 106 -3.57 -4.21 19.73
CA GLY A 106 -2.62 -3.94 20.82
C GLY A 106 -1.52 -2.93 20.48
N THR A 107 -0.63 -2.67 21.44
CA THR A 107 0.37 -1.59 21.36
C THR A 107 1.61 -1.93 20.55
N ASP A 108 2.00 -3.20 20.45
CA ASP A 108 3.29 -3.62 19.89
C ASP A 108 3.22 -4.17 18.47
N SER A 109 2.13 -4.83 18.09
CA SER A 109 1.94 -5.33 16.73
C SER A 109 1.37 -4.24 15.83
N GLY A 110 2.19 -3.60 15.05
CA GLY A 110 1.70 -2.59 14.09
C GLY A 110 2.14 -1.16 14.38
N VAL A 111 3.09 -0.96 15.30
CA VAL A 111 3.77 0.35 15.42
C VAL A 111 4.51 0.65 14.12
N ALA A 112 4.17 1.78 13.50
CA ALA A 112 4.85 2.23 12.29
C ALA A 112 6.31 2.60 12.59
N ARG A 113 7.26 1.94 11.92
CA ARG A 113 8.67 2.32 11.95
C ARG A 113 8.99 3.12 10.72
N CYS A 114 9.31 4.39 10.90
CA CYS A 114 9.55 5.32 9.81
C CYS A 114 10.98 5.85 9.84
N ALA A 115 11.60 5.95 8.64
CA ALA A 115 12.92 6.54 8.45
C ALA A 115 13.01 7.19 7.06
N GLY A 116 13.96 8.09 6.88
CA GLY A 116 14.43 8.48 5.55
C GLY A 116 15.10 7.28 4.89
N THR A 117 14.89 7.11 3.61
CA THR A 117 15.45 6.02 2.81
C THR A 117 16.00 6.60 1.52
N PRO A 118 17.29 6.42 1.23
CA PRO A 118 17.87 6.87 -0.03
C PRO A 118 17.35 6.02 -1.20
N VAL A 119 16.83 6.69 -2.21
CA VAL A 119 16.36 6.06 -3.47
C VAL A 119 16.87 6.91 -4.63
N LEU A 120 17.86 6.40 -5.35
CA LEU A 120 18.65 7.18 -6.31
C LEU A 120 19.25 8.42 -5.62
N GLU A 121 18.95 9.62 -6.12
CA GLU A 121 19.43 10.89 -5.54
C GLU A 121 18.45 11.53 -4.55
N HIS A 122 17.38 10.81 -4.14
CA HIS A 122 16.31 11.34 -3.32
C HIS A 122 16.25 10.66 -1.95
N GLU A 123 15.96 11.43 -0.91
CA GLU A 123 15.62 10.88 0.39
C GLU A 123 14.11 10.82 0.54
N ILE A 124 13.55 9.60 0.65
CA ILE A 124 12.11 9.37 0.69
C ILE A 124 11.74 8.79 2.04
N ARG A 125 10.73 9.38 2.68
CA ARG A 125 10.18 8.82 3.91
C ARG A 125 9.56 7.46 3.65
N ARG A 126 10.09 6.43 4.31
CA ARG A 126 9.58 5.06 4.31
C ARG A 126 9.05 4.69 5.69
N CYS A 127 7.86 4.13 5.75
CA CYS A 127 7.27 3.57 6.96
C CYS A 127 6.91 2.10 6.76
N VAL A 128 7.19 1.26 7.75
CA VAL A 128 6.89 -0.17 7.73
C VAL A 128 5.87 -0.48 8.83
N VAL A 129 4.81 -1.20 8.48
CA VAL A 129 3.76 -1.66 9.39
C VAL A 129 3.44 -3.12 9.04
N GLY A 130 3.81 -4.08 9.88
CA GLY A 130 3.66 -5.51 9.58
C GLY A 130 4.37 -5.90 8.27
N ASN A 131 3.64 -6.57 7.37
CA ASN A 131 4.09 -6.96 6.03
C ASN A 131 3.89 -5.87 4.97
N THR A 132 3.60 -4.63 5.39
CA THR A 132 3.39 -3.50 4.48
C THR A 132 4.49 -2.47 4.58
N GLN A 133 4.70 -1.71 3.51
CA GLN A 133 5.56 -0.53 3.50
C GLN A 133 4.90 0.61 2.74
N SER A 134 5.12 1.82 3.22
CA SER A 134 4.58 3.07 2.67
C SER A 134 5.72 4.02 2.34
N TYR A 135 5.77 4.52 1.11
CA TYR A 135 6.69 5.55 0.66
C TYR A 135 5.93 6.85 0.41
N PHE A 136 6.38 7.94 1.02
CA PHE A 136 5.78 9.26 0.90
C PHE A 136 6.72 10.18 0.13
N LEU A 137 6.40 10.45 -1.15
CA LEU A 137 7.22 11.34 -1.99
C LEU A 137 6.96 12.83 -1.68
N ARG A 138 5.85 13.14 -1.03
CA ARG A 138 5.49 14.48 -0.55
C ARG A 138 5.49 15.57 -1.60
N LEU A 139 5.20 15.23 -2.86
CA LEU A 139 5.07 16.26 -3.89
C LEU A 139 3.85 17.15 -3.60
N PRO A 140 3.85 18.43 -4.03
CA PRO A 140 2.71 19.30 -3.82
C PRO A 140 1.43 18.76 -4.46
N ASP A 141 0.31 18.93 -3.78
CA ASP A 141 -1.02 18.69 -4.33
C ASP A 141 -1.26 19.60 -5.54
N GLY A 142 -1.71 19.00 -6.64
CA GLY A 142 -1.93 19.70 -7.90
C GLY A 142 -3.22 20.48 -7.98
N LYS A 143 -4.06 20.50 -6.95
CA LYS A 143 -5.49 20.90 -7.06
C LYS A 143 -6.27 19.96 -7.98
N ARG A 144 -7.59 20.00 -7.82
CA ARG A 144 -8.50 19.23 -8.67
C ARG A 144 -8.27 19.39 -10.19
N ASN A 145 -7.76 20.55 -10.62
CA ASN A 145 -7.51 20.87 -12.03
C ASN A 145 -6.05 20.74 -12.46
N GLY A 146 -5.15 20.35 -11.59
CA GLY A 146 -3.72 20.23 -11.87
C GLY A 146 -2.95 21.57 -11.93
N ALA A 147 -3.54 22.68 -11.44
CA ALA A 147 -2.89 23.99 -11.47
C ALA A 147 -1.85 24.21 -10.36
N GLY A 148 -1.91 23.41 -9.29
CA GLY A 148 -1.09 23.56 -8.09
C GLY A 148 -1.51 24.71 -7.20
N PHE A 149 -1.02 24.75 -5.97
CA PHE A 149 -1.29 25.80 -5.00
C PHE A 149 -0.16 26.85 -5.00
N VAL A 150 -0.53 28.12 -4.86
CA VAL A 150 0.43 29.23 -4.81
C VAL A 150 1.43 29.05 -3.67
N ARG A 151 1.02 28.50 -2.54
CA ARG A 151 1.86 28.18 -1.39
C ARG A 151 3.10 27.36 -1.79
N TYR A 152 2.98 26.49 -2.78
CA TYR A 152 4.06 25.63 -3.29
C TYR A 152 4.44 26.01 -4.72
N ASN A 153 4.51 27.32 -5.00
CA ASN A 153 4.91 27.88 -6.30
C ASN A 153 4.07 27.34 -7.46
N SER A 154 2.83 26.98 -7.21
CA SER A 154 1.93 26.36 -8.20
C SER A 154 2.56 25.15 -8.92
N GLN A 155 3.44 24.43 -8.28
CA GLN A 155 4.00 23.18 -8.80
C GLN A 155 2.92 22.09 -8.81
N SER A 156 2.99 21.16 -9.75
CA SER A 156 2.09 20.01 -9.82
C SER A 156 2.65 18.91 -10.74
N LEU A 157 2.20 17.68 -10.54
CA LEU A 157 2.51 16.55 -11.42
C LEU A 157 2.08 16.81 -12.87
N ARG A 158 0.92 17.46 -13.07
CA ARG A 158 0.43 17.86 -14.40
C ARG A 158 1.43 18.75 -15.12
N LYS A 159 1.95 19.77 -14.43
CA LYS A 159 2.89 20.72 -15.02
C LYS A 159 4.24 20.09 -15.30
N LEU A 160 4.72 19.21 -14.39
CA LEU A 160 5.96 18.47 -14.59
C LEU A 160 5.89 17.58 -15.84
N ARG A 161 4.86 16.72 -15.93
CA ARG A 161 4.67 15.84 -17.10
C ARG A 161 4.47 16.62 -18.39
N GLY A 162 3.77 17.74 -18.32
CA GLY A 162 3.55 18.65 -19.47
C GLY A 162 4.74 19.54 -19.80
N ARG A 163 5.89 19.39 -19.12
CA ARG A 163 7.12 20.20 -19.29
C ARG A 163 6.86 21.69 -19.13
N LYS A 164 5.86 22.09 -18.32
CA LYS A 164 5.58 23.48 -17.97
C LYS A 164 6.45 23.99 -16.81
N ILE A 165 7.05 23.05 -16.07
CA ILE A 165 8.09 23.26 -15.06
C ILE A 165 9.18 22.23 -15.26
N ALA A 166 10.41 22.61 -14.98
CA ALA A 166 11.57 21.73 -15.11
C ALA A 166 11.72 20.80 -13.90
N THR A 167 11.26 21.24 -12.74
CA THR A 167 11.43 20.51 -11.47
C THR A 167 10.15 20.57 -10.65
N VAL A 168 9.98 19.57 -9.76
CA VAL A 168 9.03 19.60 -8.66
C VAL A 168 9.73 19.17 -7.38
N SER A 169 9.53 19.91 -6.30
CA SER A 169 10.14 19.60 -5.01
C SER A 169 9.12 19.06 -4.03
N ALA A 170 9.54 18.11 -3.20
CA ALA A 170 8.79 17.70 -2.02
C ALA A 170 8.52 18.93 -1.13
N ILE A 171 7.32 19.02 -0.54
CA ILE A 171 6.91 20.21 0.21
C ILE A 171 7.66 20.39 1.54
N ASP A 172 8.37 19.36 1.99
CA ASP A 172 9.29 19.40 3.14
C ASP A 172 10.76 19.62 2.75
N GLY A 173 11.03 19.77 1.46
CA GLY A 173 12.39 19.99 0.94
C GLY A 173 13.27 18.74 0.87
N SER A 174 12.75 17.55 1.20
CA SER A 174 13.54 16.30 1.26
C SER A 174 14.02 15.80 -0.11
N ALA A 175 13.34 16.15 -1.18
CA ALA A 175 13.69 15.72 -2.55
C ALA A 175 13.30 16.76 -3.59
N THR A 176 14.01 16.78 -4.72
CA THR A 176 13.64 17.58 -5.91
C THR A 176 13.82 16.73 -7.15
N TYR A 177 12.72 16.51 -7.87
CA TYR A 177 12.67 15.71 -9.09
C TYR A 177 12.90 16.59 -10.32
N ARG A 178 13.89 16.23 -11.12
CA ARG A 178 14.28 16.95 -12.35
C ARG A 178 13.59 16.33 -13.56
N GLY A 179 12.39 16.83 -13.86
CA GLY A 179 11.57 16.30 -14.94
C GLY A 179 10.76 15.06 -14.56
N TRP A 180 9.91 14.67 -15.51
CA TRP A 180 9.04 13.50 -15.35
C TRP A 180 9.79 12.18 -15.33
N GLU A 181 10.88 12.12 -16.08
CA GLU A 181 11.75 10.94 -16.23
C GLU A 181 12.46 10.58 -14.92
N ASP A 182 12.86 11.56 -14.12
CA ASP A 182 13.48 11.35 -12.81
C ASP A 182 12.44 10.80 -11.81
N LEU A 183 11.23 11.35 -11.80
CA LEU A 183 10.13 10.81 -11.00
C LEU A 183 9.77 9.37 -11.41
N MET A 184 9.76 9.08 -12.71
CA MET A 184 9.55 7.74 -13.25
C MET A 184 10.65 6.78 -12.76
N ALA A 185 11.92 7.15 -12.89
CA ALA A 185 13.06 6.33 -12.48
C ALA A 185 13.00 6.00 -10.98
N THR A 186 12.69 7.01 -10.16
CA THR A 186 12.53 6.83 -8.71
C THR A 186 11.37 5.90 -8.38
N THR A 187 10.21 6.11 -8.99
CA THR A 187 9.04 5.25 -8.77
C THR A 187 9.31 3.82 -9.21
N ASN A 188 9.97 3.62 -10.36
CA ASN A 188 10.37 2.30 -10.84
C ASN A 188 11.33 1.60 -9.86
N LYS A 189 12.29 2.34 -9.31
CA LYS A 189 13.22 1.81 -8.29
C LYS A 189 12.48 1.36 -7.03
N LEU A 190 11.48 2.11 -6.58
CA LEU A 190 10.64 1.75 -5.44
C LEU A 190 9.84 0.47 -5.69
N ILE A 191 9.27 0.30 -6.88
CA ILE A 191 8.57 -0.93 -7.26
C ILE A 191 9.56 -2.10 -7.23
N GLY A 192 10.69 -1.97 -7.92
CA GLY A 192 11.70 -3.04 -8.05
C GLY A 192 12.38 -3.43 -6.74
N SER A 193 12.61 -2.49 -5.82
CA SER A 193 13.23 -2.79 -4.52
C SER A 193 12.35 -3.65 -3.61
N SER A 194 11.06 -3.66 -3.88
CA SER A 194 10.08 -4.40 -3.11
C SER A 194 9.82 -5.81 -3.62
N THR A 195 10.32 -6.17 -4.82
CA THR A 195 9.84 -7.32 -5.60
C THR A 195 10.89 -8.40 -5.87
N ALA A 196 12.03 -8.38 -5.19
CA ALA A 196 13.10 -9.37 -5.44
C ALA A 196 12.57 -10.81 -5.36
N GLY A 197 12.37 -11.44 -6.53
CA GLY A 197 11.93 -12.84 -6.66
C GLY A 197 10.41 -13.08 -6.64
N SER A 198 9.56 -12.05 -6.58
CA SER A 198 8.10 -12.17 -6.59
C SER A 198 7.48 -11.56 -7.85
N ARG A 199 6.24 -11.99 -8.17
CA ARG A 199 5.45 -11.39 -9.25
C ARG A 199 4.82 -10.09 -8.74
N SER A 200 5.14 -8.98 -9.41
CA SER A 200 4.54 -7.68 -9.06
C SER A 200 3.20 -7.47 -9.73
N VAL A 201 2.23 -7.02 -8.95
CA VAL A 201 0.95 -6.50 -9.43
C VAL A 201 0.86 -5.03 -9.04
N VAL A 202 0.66 -4.16 -10.03
CA VAL A 202 0.57 -2.71 -9.81
C VAL A 202 -0.87 -2.25 -9.85
N HIS A 203 -1.28 -1.51 -8.84
CA HIS A 203 -2.62 -0.94 -8.66
C HIS A 203 -2.52 0.58 -8.69
N THR A 204 -3.37 1.26 -9.46
CA THR A 204 -3.37 2.73 -9.54
C THR A 204 -4.72 3.26 -10.02
N SER A 205 -4.92 4.57 -9.95
CA SER A 205 -6.12 5.23 -10.48
C SER A 205 -6.20 5.13 -12.00
N ASP A 206 -7.40 4.98 -12.55
CA ASP A 206 -7.59 4.96 -14.00
C ASP A 206 -7.38 6.36 -14.59
N PRO A 207 -6.41 6.55 -15.49
CA PRO A 207 -6.13 7.85 -16.09
C PRO A 207 -7.13 8.27 -17.18
N SER A 208 -8.09 7.41 -17.53
CA SER A 208 -9.08 7.67 -18.56
C SER A 208 -10.11 8.71 -18.12
N ILE A 209 -10.23 9.80 -18.86
CA ILE A 209 -11.27 10.80 -18.61
C ILE A 209 -12.67 10.20 -18.80
N ALA A 210 -12.83 9.28 -19.74
CA ALA A 210 -14.12 8.63 -19.99
C ALA A 210 -14.53 7.72 -18.83
N ALA A 211 -13.57 7.03 -18.17
CA ALA A 211 -13.85 6.20 -17.01
C ALA A 211 -14.00 7.04 -15.72
N ASN A 212 -13.25 8.12 -15.61
CA ASN A 212 -13.22 9.01 -14.43
C ASN A 212 -13.49 10.48 -14.84
N PRO A 213 -14.70 10.83 -15.27
CA PRO A 213 -15.05 12.21 -15.55
C PRO A 213 -14.97 13.03 -14.24
N HIS A 214 -14.41 14.24 -14.34
CA HIS A 214 -14.31 15.19 -13.23
C HIS A 214 -13.50 14.73 -12.01
N ASP A 215 -12.67 13.68 -12.16
CA ASP A 215 -11.78 13.19 -11.11
C ASP A 215 -10.66 14.20 -10.79
N HIS A 216 -9.98 13.99 -9.63
CA HIS A 216 -8.84 14.80 -9.25
C HIS A 216 -7.69 14.62 -10.26
N PHE A 217 -7.04 15.73 -10.66
CA PHE A 217 -6.02 15.61 -11.71
C PHE A 217 -4.81 14.78 -11.27
N ASP A 218 -4.48 14.76 -9.97
CA ASP A 218 -3.38 13.96 -9.45
C ASP A 218 -3.68 12.45 -9.50
N HIS A 219 -4.94 12.02 -9.31
CA HIS A 219 -5.31 10.61 -9.55
C HIS A 219 -4.99 10.21 -10.99
N ARG A 220 -5.37 11.09 -11.95
CA ARG A 220 -5.02 10.88 -13.35
C ARG A 220 -3.51 10.84 -13.57
N MET A 221 -2.73 11.67 -12.87
CA MET A 221 -1.26 11.68 -12.99
C MET A 221 -0.64 10.40 -12.45
N ALA A 222 -1.15 9.82 -11.35
CA ALA A 222 -0.72 8.53 -10.85
C ALA A 222 -0.90 7.42 -11.90
N GLY A 223 -2.08 7.34 -12.51
CA GLY A 223 -2.33 6.39 -13.60
C GLY A 223 -1.48 6.62 -14.83
N LEU A 224 -1.23 7.89 -15.22
CA LEU A 224 -0.36 8.21 -16.35
C LEU A 224 1.12 7.90 -16.07
N LEU A 225 1.59 8.03 -14.83
CA LEU A 225 2.92 7.62 -14.41
C LEU A 225 3.11 6.12 -14.62
N VAL A 226 2.15 5.33 -14.16
CA VAL A 226 2.16 3.87 -14.37
C VAL A 226 2.09 3.52 -15.86
N ASN A 227 1.25 4.20 -16.66
CA ASN A 227 1.19 3.99 -18.10
C ASN A 227 2.53 4.27 -18.79
N ASP A 228 3.23 5.32 -18.39
CA ASP A 228 4.51 5.66 -18.98
C ASP A 228 5.61 4.66 -18.57
N LEU A 229 5.59 4.17 -17.33
CA LEU A 229 6.48 3.10 -16.84
C LEU A 229 6.23 1.77 -17.57
N ARG A 230 4.98 1.38 -17.79
CA ARG A 230 4.61 0.14 -18.47
C ARG A 230 5.08 0.05 -19.93
N LYS A 231 5.51 1.12 -20.55
CA LYS A 231 6.14 1.07 -21.87
C LYS A 231 7.48 0.32 -21.85
N LYS A 232 8.11 0.23 -20.68
CA LYS A 232 9.39 -0.44 -20.45
C LYS A 232 9.27 -1.68 -19.57
N GLU A 233 8.25 -1.71 -18.70
CA GLU A 233 8.03 -2.74 -17.69
C GLU A 233 6.76 -3.54 -17.97
N HIS A 234 6.76 -4.82 -17.63
CA HIS A 234 5.67 -5.75 -17.96
C HIS A 234 4.92 -6.23 -16.70
N TRP A 235 4.52 -5.30 -15.82
CA TRP A 235 3.73 -5.65 -14.65
C TRP A 235 2.27 -5.95 -15.00
N ASP A 236 1.68 -6.88 -14.28
CA ASP A 236 0.23 -6.99 -14.22
C ASP A 236 -0.31 -5.70 -13.58
N THR A 237 -1.22 -5.00 -14.25
CA THR A 237 -1.63 -3.66 -13.82
C THR A 237 -3.14 -3.54 -13.79
N HIS A 238 -3.65 -3.04 -12.68
CA HIS A 238 -5.06 -2.78 -12.45
C HIS A 238 -5.31 -1.28 -12.27
N TYR A 239 -6.26 -0.76 -13.04
CA TYR A 239 -6.71 0.63 -12.97
C TYR A 239 -8.05 0.71 -12.28
N TYR A 240 -8.15 1.58 -11.28
CA TYR A 240 -9.34 1.73 -10.45
C TYR A 240 -10.08 3.04 -10.76
N ALA A 241 -11.40 2.96 -10.80
CA ALA A 241 -12.24 4.14 -10.88
C ALA A 241 -12.07 4.98 -9.61
N GLY A 242 -11.95 6.30 -9.80
CA GLY A 242 -11.91 7.29 -8.74
C GLY A 242 -13.32 7.75 -8.33
N TYR A 243 -13.52 9.05 -8.17
CA TYR A 243 -14.78 9.61 -7.66
C TYR A 243 -16.04 9.23 -8.45
N ALA A 244 -15.92 8.96 -9.74
CA ALA A 244 -17.05 8.55 -10.57
C ALA A 244 -17.77 7.30 -10.05
N LEU A 245 -17.05 6.41 -9.34
CA LEU A 245 -17.63 5.16 -8.82
C LEU A 245 -18.81 5.39 -7.88
N ALA A 246 -18.88 6.53 -7.17
CA ALA A 246 -19.96 6.83 -6.24
C ALA A 246 -21.34 6.83 -6.90
N THR A 247 -21.41 7.06 -8.22
CA THR A 247 -22.67 7.09 -8.99
C THR A 247 -22.98 5.75 -9.69
N TRP A 248 -22.09 4.75 -9.61
CA TRP A 248 -22.28 3.48 -10.29
C TRP A 248 -23.07 2.48 -9.41
N ALA A 249 -23.43 1.31 -9.93
CA ALA A 249 -24.11 0.31 -9.13
C ALA A 249 -23.22 -0.19 -7.97
N ALA A 250 -23.81 -0.46 -6.81
CA ALA A 250 -23.08 -1.11 -5.72
C ALA A 250 -22.65 -2.52 -6.15
N ASN A 251 -21.40 -2.91 -5.87
CA ASN A 251 -20.83 -4.18 -6.30
C ASN A 251 -20.00 -4.89 -5.24
N ARG A 252 -20.05 -4.41 -4.00
CA ARG A 252 -19.40 -5.06 -2.86
C ARG A 252 -20.42 -5.79 -1.99
N SER A 253 -20.03 -6.95 -1.47
CA SER A 253 -20.83 -7.63 -0.44
C SER A 253 -20.85 -6.79 0.84
N SER A 254 -21.81 -7.08 1.74
CA SER A 254 -21.88 -6.38 3.02
C SER A 254 -20.58 -6.50 3.84
N ASP A 255 -19.89 -7.65 3.77
CA ASP A 255 -18.63 -7.86 4.49
C ASP A 255 -17.50 -7.01 3.90
N GLN A 256 -17.37 -7.00 2.57
CA GLN A 256 -16.39 -6.16 1.87
C GLN A 256 -16.63 -4.67 2.10
N ALA A 257 -17.89 -4.24 2.09
CA ALA A 257 -18.26 -2.86 2.36
C ALA A 257 -17.96 -2.47 3.81
N ARG A 258 -18.29 -3.34 4.79
CA ARG A 258 -17.95 -3.09 6.21
C ARG A 258 -16.45 -2.98 6.43
N GLU A 259 -15.66 -3.88 5.86
CA GLU A 259 -14.21 -3.86 5.97
C GLU A 259 -13.62 -2.59 5.37
N LYS A 260 -14.01 -2.26 4.14
CA LYS A 260 -13.59 -1.03 3.47
C LYS A 260 -13.97 0.22 4.26
N THR A 261 -15.19 0.26 4.81
CA THR A 261 -15.66 1.34 5.68
C THR A 261 -14.80 1.47 6.94
N ALA A 262 -14.51 0.37 7.62
CA ALA A 262 -13.69 0.40 8.83
C ALA A 262 -12.28 0.94 8.54
N ILE A 263 -11.67 0.52 7.44
CA ILE A 263 -10.36 0.99 6.98
C ILE A 263 -10.38 2.50 6.68
N PHE A 264 -11.40 2.98 5.96
CA PHE A 264 -11.54 4.40 5.68
C PHE A 264 -11.80 5.23 6.95
N LEU A 265 -12.67 4.76 7.83
CA LEU A 265 -12.94 5.44 9.10
C LEU A 265 -11.73 5.48 10.03
N ALA A 266 -10.80 4.52 9.95
CA ALA A 266 -9.55 4.61 10.69
C ALA A 266 -8.70 5.81 10.23
N TYR A 267 -8.69 6.12 8.93
CA TYR A 267 -8.10 7.33 8.38
C TYR A 267 -8.84 8.59 8.83
N ASP A 268 -10.14 8.63 8.60
CA ASP A 268 -10.96 9.83 8.84
C ASP A 268 -11.01 10.21 10.32
N ASN A 269 -11.04 9.24 11.21
CA ASN A 269 -10.97 9.45 12.67
C ASN A 269 -9.64 10.09 13.10
N GLU A 270 -8.51 9.72 12.51
CA GLU A 270 -7.23 10.38 12.81
C GLU A 270 -7.21 11.83 12.33
N MET A 271 -7.79 12.11 11.15
CA MET A 271 -7.98 13.47 10.65
C MET A 271 -8.87 14.28 11.59
N MET A 272 -10.02 13.72 12.00
CA MET A 272 -10.97 14.35 12.89
C MET A 272 -10.41 14.61 14.30
N ARG A 273 -9.56 13.73 14.82
CA ARG A 273 -8.87 13.92 16.10
C ARG A 273 -7.94 15.12 16.08
N ALA A 274 -7.23 15.33 14.98
CA ALA A 274 -6.34 16.47 14.83
C ALA A 274 -7.12 17.79 14.66
N ASN A 275 -8.20 17.75 13.88
CA ASN A 275 -9.12 18.87 13.71
C ASN A 275 -10.48 18.33 13.22
N LYS A 276 -11.56 18.65 13.94
CA LYS A 276 -12.92 18.21 13.60
C LYS A 276 -13.36 18.58 12.19
N SER A 277 -12.89 19.72 11.66
CA SER A 277 -13.20 20.17 10.31
C SER A 277 -12.42 19.42 9.21
N TRP A 278 -11.55 18.46 9.56
CA TRP A 278 -10.78 17.67 8.59
C TRP A 278 -11.38 16.29 8.31
N SER A 279 -12.51 15.96 8.92
CA SER A 279 -13.26 14.75 8.59
C SER A 279 -13.94 14.91 7.24
N ALA A 280 -13.45 14.20 6.24
CA ALA A 280 -14.06 14.16 4.92
C ALA A 280 -15.45 13.50 4.96
N TYR A 281 -15.59 12.44 5.78
CA TYR A 281 -16.87 11.77 5.99
C TYR A 281 -17.92 12.69 6.58
N ALA A 282 -17.56 13.49 7.59
CA ALA A 282 -18.52 14.44 8.19
C ALA A 282 -18.94 15.56 7.22
N GLU A 283 -18.05 15.96 6.31
CA GLU A 283 -18.36 17.00 5.32
C GLU A 283 -19.29 16.49 4.20
N HIS A 284 -19.06 15.25 3.72
CA HIS A 284 -19.79 14.66 2.60
C HIS A 284 -20.21 13.20 2.86
N PRO A 285 -21.05 12.93 3.89
CA PRO A 285 -21.31 11.57 4.36
C PRO A 285 -21.93 10.64 3.29
N ALA A 286 -22.87 11.14 2.50
CA ALA A 286 -23.51 10.35 1.45
C ALA A 286 -22.51 9.90 0.37
N PHE A 287 -21.65 10.82 -0.09
CA PHE A 287 -20.65 10.53 -1.11
C PHE A 287 -19.66 9.46 -0.63
N TYR A 288 -19.12 9.60 0.58
CA TYR A 288 -18.16 8.64 1.12
C TYR A 288 -18.81 7.29 1.43
N ALA A 289 -20.05 7.28 1.93
CA ALA A 289 -20.83 6.04 2.09
C ALA A 289 -21.01 5.31 0.76
N ASP A 290 -21.33 6.04 -0.31
CA ASP A 290 -21.44 5.48 -1.65
C ASP A 290 -20.12 4.89 -2.16
N CYS A 291 -18.99 5.51 -1.89
CA CYS A 291 -17.67 4.98 -2.23
C CYS A 291 -17.39 3.64 -1.52
N MET A 292 -17.88 3.45 -0.29
CA MET A 292 -17.65 2.21 0.46
C MET A 292 -18.34 0.99 -0.14
N LEU A 293 -19.44 1.18 -0.84
CA LEU A 293 -20.22 0.11 -1.46
C LEU A 293 -19.64 -0.36 -2.82
N ARG A 294 -18.56 0.25 -3.29
CA ARG A 294 -18.11 0.09 -4.69
C ARG A 294 -16.59 -0.02 -4.79
N THR A 295 -16.15 -0.91 -5.66
CA THR A 295 -14.76 -0.98 -6.14
C THR A 295 -14.79 -1.46 -7.58
N TYR A 296 -14.32 -0.65 -8.50
CA TYR A 296 -14.30 -0.95 -9.92
C TYR A 296 -12.89 -0.88 -10.47
N ALA A 297 -12.45 -1.97 -11.05
CA ALA A 297 -11.13 -2.09 -11.65
C ALA A 297 -11.22 -2.67 -13.06
N ARG A 298 -10.29 -2.25 -13.91
CA ARG A 298 -10.00 -2.93 -15.18
C ARG A 298 -8.52 -3.30 -15.25
N LYS A 299 -8.22 -4.43 -15.87
CA LYS A 299 -6.85 -4.77 -16.22
C LYS A 299 -6.33 -3.87 -17.34
N ALA A 300 -5.07 -3.52 -17.26
CA ALA A 300 -4.39 -2.94 -18.40
C ALA A 300 -4.35 -3.97 -19.56
N PRO A 301 -4.45 -3.53 -20.82
CA PRO A 301 -4.18 -4.40 -21.95
C PRO A 301 -2.80 -5.06 -21.79
N SER A 302 -2.69 -6.33 -22.11
CA SER A 302 -1.39 -7.00 -22.16
C SER A 302 -0.48 -6.22 -23.10
N SER A 303 0.72 -5.85 -22.65
CA SER A 303 1.74 -5.31 -23.53
C SER A 303 2.14 -6.44 -24.50
N GLY A 304 1.51 -6.47 -25.67
CA GLY A 304 1.88 -7.41 -26.69
C GLY A 304 3.37 -7.27 -27.00
N ARG A 305 4.10 -8.38 -26.97
CA ARG A 305 5.44 -8.41 -27.58
C ARG A 305 5.24 -8.03 -29.05
N ARG A 306 5.69 -6.86 -29.42
CA ARG A 306 5.95 -6.55 -30.83
C ARG A 306 7.35 -7.03 -31.17
#